data_41db9d5dea9df8fb7b821598f71429a6
#
_entry.id   41db9d5dea9df8fb7b821598f71429a6
#
_cell.length_a   1.000
_cell.length_b   1.000
_cell.length_c   1.000
_cell.angle_alpha   90.00
_cell.angle_beta   90.00
_cell.angle_gamma   90.00
#
_symmetry.space_group_name_H-M   'P 1'
#
loop_
_entity.id
_entity.type
_entity.pdbx_description
1 polymer ?
#
loop_
_entity_poly.entity_id
_entity_poly.type
_entity_poly.pdbx_seq_one_letter_code
_entity_poly.pdbx_strand_id
1 'polypeptide(L)'
;DTARMADIVLPSSTFAEKEGTYTNMSRHVQRVAPAVIPQGMSKPDFDILIEMASALGKPFENTDVTGVQQEIEKGTPAYKGVFPGDKSVQWKLDSANTNPKFHINESTADQNNASGDFPFTLQTNNHMFHIGSYSQHAKALVDIGPECIAEIHPEDAKKLGVSTGDQIVVESSAGKVEVKVKTSKVTSVGMLYIPKNWVNVPVNALRNGEEGLINVKISKAG
;
A
#
# COMPACT_ATOMS: atom_id res chain seq x y z
N ASP A 1 -12.84 -3.74 -9.95
CA ASP A 1 -13.77 -2.74 -10.52
C ASP A 1 -13.13 -1.97 -11.67
N THR A 2 -11.90 -1.44 -11.53
CA THR A 2 -11.22 -0.70 -12.60
C THR A 2 -11.12 -1.49 -13.90
N ALA A 3 -10.73 -2.77 -13.85
CA ALA A 3 -10.64 -3.62 -15.03
C ALA A 3 -12.00 -3.86 -15.73
N ARG A 4 -13.11 -3.79 -14.98
CA ARG A 4 -14.47 -3.92 -15.56
C ARG A 4 -14.93 -2.66 -16.28
N MET A 5 -14.33 -1.53 -15.99
CA MET A 5 -14.61 -0.23 -16.59
C MET A 5 -13.70 0.09 -17.78
N ALA A 6 -12.61 -0.67 -17.94
CA ALA A 6 -11.64 -0.45 -18.99
C ALA A 6 -12.08 -1.07 -20.31
N ASP A 7 -11.85 -0.38 -21.44
CA ASP A 7 -12.07 -0.90 -22.78
C ASP A 7 -11.04 -1.97 -23.15
N ILE A 8 -9.81 -1.84 -22.63
CA ILE A 8 -8.70 -2.78 -22.85
C ILE A 8 -8.07 -3.11 -21.51
N VAL A 9 -7.85 -4.40 -21.26
CA VAL A 9 -7.16 -4.91 -20.09
C VAL A 9 -5.94 -5.71 -20.53
N LEU A 10 -4.77 -5.31 -20.08
CA LEU A 10 -3.50 -5.99 -20.32
C LEU A 10 -3.05 -6.69 -19.03
N PRO A 11 -3.25 -8.02 -18.92
CA PRO A 11 -2.92 -8.72 -17.68
C PRO A 11 -1.42 -8.83 -17.50
N SER A 12 -0.93 -8.28 -16.38
CA SER A 12 0.48 -8.32 -16.00
C SER A 12 0.79 -9.58 -15.20
N SER A 13 1.99 -10.13 -15.39
CA SER A 13 2.50 -11.25 -14.59
C SER A 13 3.02 -10.77 -13.23
N THR A 14 3.09 -11.71 -12.26
CA THR A 14 3.60 -11.43 -10.92
C THR A 14 5.13 -11.39 -10.88
N PHE A 15 5.70 -10.97 -9.74
CA PHE A 15 7.15 -10.95 -9.53
C PHE A 15 7.80 -12.33 -9.66
N ALA A 16 7.07 -13.43 -9.41
CA ALA A 16 7.56 -14.78 -9.52
C ALA A 16 7.54 -15.33 -10.96
N GLU A 17 6.96 -14.63 -11.90
CA GLU A 17 6.73 -15.02 -13.30
C GLU A 17 7.59 -14.24 -14.30
N LYS A 18 8.46 -13.36 -13.83
CA LYS A 18 9.28 -12.49 -14.68
C LYS A 18 10.74 -12.44 -14.23
N GLU A 19 11.60 -12.03 -15.14
CA GLU A 19 13.01 -11.79 -14.86
C GLU A 19 13.33 -10.31 -14.75
N GLY A 20 14.48 -10.01 -14.14
CA GLY A 20 14.98 -8.66 -13.99
C GLY A 20 15.94 -8.54 -12.82
N THR A 21 16.03 -7.34 -12.27
CA THR A 21 16.82 -7.07 -11.06
C THR A 21 16.03 -6.27 -10.05
N TYR A 22 16.29 -6.54 -8.77
CA TYR A 22 15.77 -5.76 -7.65
C TYR A 22 16.91 -5.18 -6.83
N THR A 23 16.79 -3.92 -6.46
CA THR A 23 17.70 -3.29 -5.52
C THR A 23 17.04 -3.24 -4.14
N ASN A 24 17.67 -3.86 -3.14
CA ASN A 24 17.15 -3.84 -1.77
C ASN A 24 17.58 -2.56 -1.01
N MET A 25 17.07 -2.40 0.20
CA MET A 25 17.39 -1.25 1.07
C MET A 25 18.88 -1.15 1.42
N SER A 26 19.62 -2.25 1.39
CA SER A 26 21.07 -2.29 1.57
C SER A 26 21.84 -2.02 0.27
N ARG A 27 21.17 -1.59 -0.78
CA ARG A 27 21.74 -1.25 -2.10
C ARG A 27 22.34 -2.44 -2.85
N HIS A 28 21.94 -3.65 -2.50
CA HIS A 28 22.30 -4.82 -3.28
C HIS A 28 21.37 -4.98 -4.48
N VAL A 29 21.94 -4.98 -5.67
CA VAL A 29 21.27 -5.32 -6.91
C VAL A 29 21.32 -6.83 -7.08
N GLN A 30 20.17 -7.45 -7.15
CA GLN A 30 20.03 -8.91 -7.17
C GLN A 30 19.21 -9.32 -8.39
N ARG A 31 19.68 -10.34 -9.11
CA ARG A 31 18.92 -10.91 -10.22
C ARG A 31 17.73 -11.71 -9.70
N VAL A 32 16.62 -11.56 -10.39
CA VAL A 32 15.42 -12.36 -10.22
C VAL A 32 15.17 -13.13 -11.51
N ALA A 33 14.99 -14.43 -11.39
CA ALA A 33 14.59 -15.31 -12.47
C ALA A 33 13.14 -15.77 -12.25
N PRO A 34 12.37 -16.05 -13.32
CA PRO A 34 11.02 -16.59 -13.17
C PRO A 34 11.06 -17.95 -12.46
N ALA A 35 10.25 -18.09 -11.42
CA ALA A 35 10.11 -19.32 -10.64
C ALA A 35 8.92 -20.16 -11.12
N VAL A 36 7.93 -19.51 -11.74
CA VAL A 36 6.72 -20.14 -12.28
C VAL A 36 6.38 -19.53 -13.64
N ILE A 37 5.58 -20.24 -14.41
CA ILE A 37 5.12 -19.79 -15.74
C ILE A 37 3.96 -18.82 -15.55
N PRO A 38 3.91 -17.69 -16.31
CA PRO A 38 2.78 -16.78 -16.31
C PRO A 38 1.45 -17.49 -16.58
N GLN A 39 0.41 -17.09 -15.86
CA GLN A 39 -0.89 -17.73 -15.97
C GLN A 39 -1.75 -17.11 -17.08
N GLY A 40 -2.42 -17.95 -17.85
CA GLY A 40 -3.33 -17.54 -18.90
C GLY A 40 -2.64 -16.70 -19.98
N MET A 41 -3.14 -15.48 -20.20
CA MET A 41 -2.58 -14.52 -21.15
C MET A 41 -1.71 -13.45 -20.50
N SER A 42 -1.35 -13.59 -19.21
CA SER A 42 -0.52 -12.61 -18.54
C SER A 42 0.91 -12.62 -19.08
N LYS A 43 1.47 -11.42 -19.19
CA LYS A 43 2.85 -11.18 -19.65
C LYS A 43 3.59 -10.28 -18.66
N PRO A 44 4.92 -10.34 -18.58
CA PRO A 44 5.69 -9.32 -17.88
C PRO A 44 5.35 -7.90 -18.36
N ASP A 45 5.26 -6.94 -17.43
CA ASP A 45 5.00 -5.53 -17.76
C ASP A 45 5.97 -5.02 -18.84
N PHE A 46 7.22 -5.48 -18.77
CA PHE A 46 8.27 -5.16 -19.71
C PHE A 46 7.88 -5.54 -21.15
N ASP A 47 7.45 -6.77 -21.37
CA ASP A 47 7.02 -7.27 -22.68
C ASP A 47 5.78 -6.54 -23.19
N ILE A 48 4.81 -6.28 -22.29
CA ILE A 48 3.62 -5.50 -22.62
C ILE A 48 3.99 -4.11 -23.15
N LEU A 49 4.91 -3.42 -22.47
CA LEU A 49 5.35 -2.08 -22.87
C LEU A 49 6.09 -2.08 -24.21
N ILE A 50 6.94 -3.08 -24.46
CA ILE A 50 7.63 -3.24 -25.74
C ILE A 50 6.64 -3.47 -26.88
N GLU A 51 5.70 -4.39 -26.69
CA GLU A 51 4.68 -4.69 -27.71
C GLU A 51 3.79 -3.47 -27.98
N MET A 52 3.40 -2.72 -26.94
CA MET A 52 2.62 -1.48 -27.09
C MET A 52 3.40 -0.42 -27.88
N ALA A 53 4.66 -0.18 -27.54
CA ALA A 53 5.50 0.81 -28.23
C ALA A 53 5.66 0.45 -29.71
N SER A 54 5.85 -0.84 -29.99
CA SER A 54 5.94 -1.36 -31.36
C SER A 54 4.64 -1.17 -32.11
N ALA A 55 3.49 -1.48 -31.50
CA ALA A 55 2.16 -1.31 -32.11
C ALA A 55 1.83 0.17 -32.40
N LEU A 56 2.35 1.09 -31.59
CA LEU A 56 2.23 2.54 -31.78
C LEU A 56 3.24 3.12 -32.80
N GLY A 57 4.07 2.28 -33.43
CA GLY A 57 5.07 2.70 -34.41
C GLY A 57 6.27 3.42 -33.80
N LYS A 58 6.52 3.25 -32.49
CA LYS A 58 7.65 3.83 -31.75
C LYS A 58 8.37 2.75 -30.94
N PRO A 59 9.00 1.74 -31.58
CA PRO A 59 9.66 0.66 -30.87
C PRO A 59 10.82 1.17 -30.02
N PHE A 60 11.05 0.53 -28.87
CA PHE A 60 12.25 0.75 -28.06
C PHE A 60 13.48 0.13 -28.75
N GLU A 61 14.67 0.74 -28.53
CA GLU A 61 15.94 0.18 -29.02
C GLU A 61 16.30 -1.09 -28.26
N ASN A 62 16.12 -1.10 -26.95
CA ASN A 62 16.41 -2.22 -26.08
C ASN A 62 15.13 -2.99 -25.79
N THR A 63 15.09 -4.25 -26.22
CA THR A 63 13.94 -5.13 -26.08
C THR A 63 14.17 -6.34 -25.18
N ASP A 64 15.29 -6.35 -24.46
CA ASP A 64 15.64 -7.36 -23.48
C ASP A 64 16.21 -6.73 -22.19
N VAL A 65 16.21 -7.50 -21.11
CA VAL A 65 16.67 -7.04 -19.79
C VAL A 65 18.11 -6.58 -19.81
N THR A 66 18.99 -7.25 -20.57
CA THR A 66 20.41 -6.92 -20.66
C THR A 66 20.63 -5.58 -21.34
N GLY A 67 19.93 -5.31 -22.44
CA GLY A 67 20.01 -4.03 -23.14
C GLY A 67 19.57 -2.88 -22.27
N VAL A 68 18.47 -3.04 -21.52
CA VAL A 68 18.00 -2.01 -20.57
C VAL A 68 18.99 -1.81 -19.42
N GLN A 69 19.59 -2.86 -18.89
CA GLN A 69 20.63 -2.76 -17.86
C GLN A 69 21.82 -1.94 -18.36
N GLN A 70 22.29 -2.17 -19.59
CA GLN A 70 23.37 -1.38 -20.21
C GLN A 70 22.98 0.10 -20.38
N GLU A 71 21.74 0.38 -20.72
CA GLU A 71 21.24 1.75 -20.81
C GLU A 71 21.19 2.43 -19.45
N ILE A 72 20.75 1.74 -18.40
CA ILE A 72 20.78 2.24 -17.03
C ILE A 72 22.21 2.55 -16.59
N GLU A 73 23.18 1.69 -16.89
CA GLU A 73 24.59 1.91 -16.56
C GLU A 73 25.16 3.18 -17.22
N LYS A 74 24.74 3.45 -18.46
CA LYS A 74 25.16 4.66 -19.17
C LYS A 74 24.52 5.93 -18.59
N GLY A 75 23.25 5.85 -18.23
CA GLY A 75 22.47 7.00 -17.77
C GLY A 75 22.58 7.29 -16.27
N THR A 76 22.94 6.30 -15.46
CA THR A 76 22.93 6.39 -14.00
C THR A 76 24.26 5.96 -13.39
N PRO A 77 25.16 6.90 -13.05
CA PRO A 77 26.52 6.58 -12.58
C PRO A 77 26.56 5.61 -11.38
N ALA A 78 25.57 5.65 -10.49
CA ALA A 78 25.47 4.76 -9.34
C ALA A 78 25.33 3.27 -9.71
N TYR A 79 24.82 2.98 -10.91
CA TYR A 79 24.65 1.62 -11.41
C TYR A 79 25.77 1.13 -12.30
N LYS A 80 26.84 1.92 -12.51
CA LYS A 80 27.96 1.53 -13.35
C LYS A 80 28.69 0.30 -12.79
N GLY A 81 28.71 -0.78 -13.55
CA GLY A 81 29.32 -2.07 -13.19
C GLY A 81 28.61 -2.83 -12.06
N VAL A 82 27.33 -2.54 -11.86
CA VAL A 82 26.53 -3.13 -10.74
C VAL A 82 25.56 -4.19 -11.20
N PHE A 83 25.33 -4.35 -12.50
CA PHE A 83 24.49 -5.42 -13.00
C PHE A 83 25.30 -6.73 -13.09
N PRO A 84 25.12 -7.62 -12.15
CA PRO A 84 25.90 -8.83 -12.11
C PRO A 84 25.27 -9.90 -12.99
N GLY A 85 26.05 -10.86 -13.39
CA GLY A 85 25.53 -12.15 -13.81
C GLY A 85 24.74 -12.78 -12.65
N ASP A 86 25.35 -13.76 -11.97
CA ASP A 86 24.66 -14.52 -10.92
C ASP A 86 24.94 -14.02 -9.48
N LYS A 87 25.68 -12.94 -9.30
CA LYS A 87 26.09 -12.44 -7.98
C LYS A 87 25.40 -11.13 -7.65
N SER A 88 24.93 -10.99 -6.41
CA SER A 88 24.49 -9.71 -5.86
C SER A 88 25.66 -8.72 -5.81
N VAL A 89 25.48 -7.52 -6.32
CA VAL A 89 26.47 -6.44 -6.25
C VAL A 89 25.89 -5.24 -5.54
N GLN A 90 26.62 -4.71 -4.56
CA GLN A 90 26.22 -3.52 -3.83
C GLN A 90 26.75 -2.29 -4.57
N TRP A 91 25.86 -1.38 -5.00
CA TRP A 91 26.29 -0.11 -5.57
C TRP A 91 26.86 0.82 -4.49
N LYS A 92 27.90 1.55 -4.86
CA LYS A 92 28.63 2.42 -3.95
C LYS A 92 27.87 3.72 -3.73
N LEU A 93 27.83 4.19 -2.49
CA LEU A 93 27.40 5.56 -2.21
C LEU A 93 28.45 6.53 -2.75
N ASP A 94 27.99 7.59 -3.39
CA ASP A 94 28.85 8.72 -3.68
C ASP A 94 29.22 9.41 -2.36
N SER A 95 30.49 9.36 -2.00
CA SER A 95 31.00 9.94 -0.76
C SER A 95 30.80 11.46 -0.65
N ALA A 96 30.61 12.14 -1.78
CA ALA A 96 30.34 13.57 -1.82
C ALA A 96 28.96 13.95 -1.25
N ASN A 97 28.00 13.00 -1.22
CA ASN A 97 26.64 13.21 -0.74
C ASN A 97 26.33 12.52 0.60
N THR A 98 27.34 12.07 1.35
CA THR A 98 27.16 11.29 2.59
C THR A 98 27.01 12.13 3.85
N ASN A 99 26.72 13.40 3.77
CA ASN A 99 26.39 14.21 4.94
C ASN A 99 24.86 14.47 4.99
N PRO A 100 24.02 13.44 5.27
CA PRO A 100 22.60 13.64 5.38
C PRO A 100 22.33 14.58 6.54
N LYS A 101 21.90 15.79 6.24
CA LYS A 101 21.35 16.68 7.28
C LYS A 101 20.01 16.10 7.68
N PHE A 102 19.90 15.71 8.94
CA PHE A 102 18.60 15.44 9.52
C PHE A 102 17.79 16.73 9.52
N HIS A 103 16.80 16.80 8.66
CA HIS A 103 15.72 17.77 8.82
C HIS A 103 14.72 17.15 9.78
N ILE A 104 14.74 17.59 11.02
CA ILE A 104 13.60 17.38 11.90
C ILE A 104 12.53 18.30 11.33
N ASN A 105 11.57 17.74 10.60
CA ASN A 105 10.33 18.45 10.41
C ASN A 105 9.75 18.63 11.80
N GLU A 106 9.76 19.84 12.30
CA GLU A 106 8.85 20.21 13.37
C GLU A 106 7.45 20.04 12.79
N SER A 107 6.97 18.80 12.82
CA SER A 107 5.56 18.57 12.69
C SER A 107 4.97 19.37 13.82
N THR A 108 4.35 20.47 13.49
CA THR A 108 3.27 20.99 14.34
C THR A 108 2.32 19.82 14.44
N ALA A 109 2.48 19.02 15.50
CA ALA A 109 1.51 17.98 15.83
C ALA A 109 0.20 18.74 15.88
N ASP A 110 -0.63 18.59 14.87
CA ASP A 110 -1.96 19.15 14.87
C ASP A 110 -2.55 18.72 16.20
N GLN A 111 -2.71 19.71 17.08
CA GLN A 111 -3.29 19.44 18.38
C GLN A 111 -4.60 18.76 18.08
N ASN A 112 -4.78 17.61 18.70
CA ASN A 112 -5.98 16.79 18.48
C ASN A 112 -7.21 17.65 18.76
N ASN A 113 -7.74 18.31 17.74
CA ASN A 113 -8.92 19.15 17.79
C ASN A 113 -10.18 18.28 17.68
N ALA A 114 -10.16 17.05 18.19
CA ALA A 114 -11.33 16.23 18.35
C ALA A 114 -12.27 16.91 19.33
N SER A 115 -13.13 17.76 18.82
CA SER A 115 -14.12 18.56 19.58
C SER A 115 -15.36 18.82 18.70
N GLY A 116 -16.46 19.17 19.31
CA GLY A 116 -17.70 19.45 18.60
C GLY A 116 -18.35 18.19 18.00
N ASP A 117 -18.68 18.25 16.72
CA ASP A 117 -19.47 17.20 16.05
C ASP A 117 -18.69 15.90 15.80
N PHE A 118 -17.35 15.92 15.88
CA PHE A 118 -16.48 14.77 15.60
C PHE A 118 -15.51 14.51 16.76
N PRO A 119 -16.01 13.93 17.88
CA PRO A 119 -15.25 13.87 19.13
C PRO A 119 -14.20 12.77 19.22
N PHE A 120 -14.05 11.93 18.19
CA PHE A 120 -13.09 10.83 18.18
C PHE A 120 -12.01 11.09 17.11
N THR A 121 -10.77 10.72 17.44
CA THR A 121 -9.68 10.68 16.44
C THR A 121 -9.59 9.30 15.83
N LEU A 122 -9.61 9.24 14.51
CA LEU A 122 -9.45 7.99 13.75
C LEU A 122 -7.98 7.70 13.52
N GLN A 123 -7.55 6.53 13.96
CA GLN A 123 -6.25 5.94 13.63
C GLN A 123 -6.45 4.81 12.62
N THR A 124 -5.65 4.80 11.57
CA THR A 124 -5.68 3.74 10.54
C THR A 124 -4.27 3.20 10.29
N ASN A 125 -4.15 1.88 10.14
CA ASN A 125 -2.90 1.24 9.76
C ASN A 125 -3.18 -0.04 8.95
N ASN A 126 -2.13 -0.61 8.36
CA ASN A 126 -2.24 -1.91 7.72
C ASN A 126 -2.46 -3.00 8.77
N HIS A 127 -3.31 -3.97 8.44
CA HIS A 127 -3.38 -5.22 9.19
C HIS A 127 -2.19 -6.11 8.80
N MET A 128 -1.63 -6.87 9.75
CA MET A 128 -0.42 -7.69 9.51
C MET A 128 -0.59 -8.68 8.36
N PHE A 129 -1.76 -9.30 8.27
CA PHE A 129 -2.04 -10.36 7.28
C PHE A 129 -2.92 -9.88 6.13
N HIS A 130 -3.23 -8.57 6.05
CA HIS A 130 -4.07 -8.00 5.01
C HIS A 130 -3.48 -6.69 4.49
N ILE A 131 -3.04 -6.71 3.24
CA ILE A 131 -2.40 -5.58 2.55
C ILE A 131 -3.23 -5.03 1.38
N GLY A 132 -4.44 -5.49 1.20
CA GLY A 132 -5.35 -5.03 0.15
C GLY A 132 -5.71 -6.10 -0.87
N SER A 133 -5.82 -5.71 -2.14
CA SER A 133 -6.36 -6.55 -3.20
C SER A 133 -5.64 -7.89 -3.39
N TYR A 134 -4.35 -7.96 -3.16
CA TYR A 134 -3.61 -9.22 -3.30
C TYR A 134 -3.94 -10.22 -2.20
N SER A 135 -3.94 -9.79 -0.95
CA SER A 135 -4.16 -10.68 0.18
C SER A 135 -5.58 -11.25 0.25
N GLN A 136 -6.58 -10.53 -0.27
CA GLN A 136 -7.96 -11.05 -0.32
C GLN A 136 -8.14 -12.27 -1.24
N HIS A 137 -7.19 -12.51 -2.15
CA HIS A 137 -7.18 -13.69 -3.02
C HIS A 137 -6.30 -14.84 -2.46
N ALA A 138 -5.62 -14.61 -1.34
CA ALA A 138 -4.79 -15.60 -0.68
C ALA A 138 -5.57 -16.26 0.46
N LYS A 139 -6.16 -17.44 0.23
CA LYS A 139 -7.02 -18.13 1.19
C LYS A 139 -6.41 -18.22 2.60
N ALA A 140 -5.14 -18.60 2.72
CA ALA A 140 -4.48 -18.70 4.02
C ALA A 140 -4.43 -17.38 4.80
N LEU A 141 -4.31 -16.23 4.12
CA LEU A 141 -4.32 -14.91 4.75
C LEU A 141 -5.76 -14.49 5.13
N VAL A 142 -6.72 -14.81 4.28
CA VAL A 142 -8.16 -14.56 4.56
C VAL A 142 -8.63 -15.37 5.76
N ASP A 143 -8.19 -16.61 5.90
CA ASP A 143 -8.57 -17.48 7.04
C ASP A 143 -8.03 -16.93 8.39
N ILE A 144 -6.90 -16.20 8.39
CA ILE A 144 -6.31 -15.57 9.58
C ILE A 144 -6.97 -14.22 9.90
N GLY A 145 -7.30 -13.43 8.88
CA GLY A 145 -7.88 -12.09 9.01
C GLY A 145 -9.10 -11.93 8.10
N PRO A 146 -10.25 -12.53 8.44
CA PRO A 146 -11.37 -12.64 7.50
C PRO A 146 -12.17 -11.35 7.32
N GLU A 147 -12.11 -10.42 8.27
CA GLU A 147 -12.93 -9.21 8.25
C GLU A 147 -12.22 -7.98 8.86
N CYS A 148 -12.69 -6.81 8.43
CA CYS A 148 -12.32 -5.55 9.05
C CYS A 148 -13.10 -5.35 10.35
N ILE A 149 -12.39 -5.16 11.46
CA ILE A 149 -12.99 -4.88 12.77
C ILE A 149 -12.37 -3.59 13.32
N ALA A 150 -13.23 -2.64 13.65
CA ALA A 150 -12.81 -1.43 14.36
C ALA A 150 -12.53 -1.73 15.84
N GLU A 151 -11.61 -1.01 16.45
CA GLU A 151 -11.32 -1.13 17.89
C GLU A 151 -11.61 0.18 18.60
N ILE A 152 -12.35 0.12 19.71
CA ILE A 152 -12.69 1.25 20.55
C ILE A 152 -12.44 0.94 22.02
N HIS A 153 -12.04 1.97 22.80
CA HIS A 153 -11.86 1.78 24.25
C HIS A 153 -13.18 1.40 24.94
N PRO A 154 -13.15 0.49 25.94
CA PRO A 154 -14.37 0.05 26.64
C PRO A 154 -15.18 1.19 27.28
N GLU A 155 -14.53 2.26 27.77
CA GLU A 155 -15.23 3.42 28.34
C GLU A 155 -16.05 4.17 27.28
N ASP A 156 -15.50 4.35 26.09
CA ASP A 156 -16.18 5.03 25.00
C ASP A 156 -17.28 4.16 24.41
N ALA A 157 -17.04 2.85 24.28
CA ALA A 157 -18.06 1.89 23.88
C ALA A 157 -19.27 1.94 24.81
N LYS A 158 -19.03 2.01 26.14
CA LYS A 158 -20.10 2.13 27.15
C LYS A 158 -20.88 3.44 27.00
N LYS A 159 -20.21 4.59 26.75
CA LYS A 159 -20.86 5.89 26.54
C LYS A 159 -21.76 5.86 25.29
N LEU A 160 -21.31 5.19 24.23
CA LEU A 160 -22.02 5.08 22.96
C LEU A 160 -23.08 3.97 22.95
N GLY A 161 -23.15 3.13 23.97
CA GLY A 161 -24.08 1.97 24.05
C GLY A 161 -23.77 0.89 23.02
N VAL A 162 -22.48 0.73 22.64
CA VAL A 162 -22.02 -0.28 21.68
C VAL A 162 -21.24 -1.38 22.38
N SER A 163 -21.31 -2.59 21.84
CA SER A 163 -20.66 -3.80 22.34
C SER A 163 -19.86 -4.48 21.24
N THR A 164 -18.92 -5.34 21.66
CA THR A 164 -18.19 -6.17 20.69
C THR A 164 -19.15 -6.98 19.81
N GLY A 165 -18.98 -6.87 18.50
CA GLY A 165 -19.84 -7.51 17.48
C GLY A 165 -20.92 -6.61 16.89
N ASP A 166 -21.20 -5.47 17.51
CA ASP A 166 -22.15 -4.50 16.96
C ASP A 166 -21.62 -3.88 15.66
N GLN A 167 -22.55 -3.50 14.78
CA GLN A 167 -22.25 -2.63 13.65
C GLN A 167 -22.31 -1.16 14.10
N ILE A 168 -21.30 -0.39 13.70
CA ILE A 168 -21.24 1.06 13.93
C ILE A 168 -21.14 1.81 12.62
N VAL A 169 -21.67 3.00 12.58
CA VAL A 169 -21.47 4.00 11.55
C VAL A 169 -20.39 4.96 12.04
N VAL A 170 -19.34 5.12 11.28
CA VAL A 170 -18.26 6.09 11.50
C VAL A 170 -18.38 7.17 10.44
N GLU A 171 -18.49 8.42 10.85
CA GLU A 171 -18.70 9.55 9.95
C GLU A 171 -17.66 10.65 10.24
N SER A 172 -17.14 11.23 9.17
CA SER A 172 -16.27 12.42 9.17
C SER A 172 -16.92 13.54 8.37
N SER A 173 -16.24 14.66 8.23
CA SER A 173 -16.66 15.76 7.34
C SER A 173 -16.66 15.35 5.86
N ALA A 174 -15.93 14.28 5.48
CA ALA A 174 -15.78 13.84 4.09
C ALA A 174 -16.75 12.71 3.69
N GLY A 175 -17.18 11.86 4.66
CA GLY A 175 -18.03 10.73 4.33
C GLY A 175 -18.29 9.84 5.53
N LYS A 176 -18.84 8.64 5.25
CA LYS A 176 -19.17 7.65 6.27
C LYS A 176 -18.85 6.24 5.82
N VAL A 177 -18.57 5.37 6.79
CA VAL A 177 -18.38 3.93 6.60
C VAL A 177 -19.10 3.17 7.69
N GLU A 178 -19.49 1.92 7.39
CA GLU A 178 -20.03 0.99 8.37
C GLU A 178 -19.00 -0.10 8.64
N VAL A 179 -18.84 -0.47 9.91
CA VAL A 179 -17.86 -1.47 10.32
C VAL A 179 -18.29 -2.14 11.62
N LYS A 180 -17.96 -3.43 11.77
CA LYS A 180 -18.07 -4.10 13.05
C LYS A 180 -17.09 -3.55 14.07
N VAL A 181 -17.47 -3.48 15.32
CA VAL A 181 -16.64 -2.98 16.42
C VAL A 181 -16.30 -4.06 17.42
N LYS A 182 -15.10 -4.00 17.99
CA LYS A 182 -14.73 -4.70 19.23
C LYS A 182 -14.18 -3.72 20.25
N THR A 183 -14.41 -4.00 21.51
CA THR A 183 -13.80 -3.25 22.60
C THR A 183 -12.38 -3.72 22.85
N SER A 184 -11.44 -2.79 22.97
CA SER A 184 -10.02 -3.06 23.15
C SER A 184 -9.38 -2.03 24.10
N LYS A 185 -8.66 -2.50 25.12
CA LYS A 185 -7.88 -1.63 26.02
C LYS A 185 -6.58 -1.12 25.38
N VAL A 186 -6.22 -1.63 24.21
CA VAL A 186 -5.06 -1.16 23.43
C VAL A 186 -5.34 0.20 22.80
N THR A 187 -6.62 0.44 22.43
CA THR A 187 -7.06 1.74 21.90
C THR A 187 -7.23 2.73 23.06
N SER A 188 -6.72 3.94 22.91
CA SER A 188 -6.89 4.99 23.92
C SER A 188 -8.30 5.56 23.93
N VAL A 189 -8.73 6.14 25.08
CA VAL A 189 -10.00 6.87 25.18
C VAL A 189 -10.00 8.05 24.19
N GLY A 190 -11.10 8.24 23.51
CA GLY A 190 -11.26 9.27 22.47
C GLY A 190 -10.68 8.89 21.11
N MET A 191 -10.18 7.66 20.95
CA MET A 191 -9.64 7.16 19.68
C MET A 191 -10.46 5.99 19.15
N LEU A 192 -10.57 5.92 17.83
CA LEU A 192 -11.09 4.78 17.08
C LEU A 192 -10.00 4.25 16.17
N TYR A 193 -9.71 2.97 16.23
CA TYR A 193 -8.81 2.31 15.28
C TYR A 193 -9.62 1.53 14.24
N ILE A 194 -9.32 1.72 12.95
CA ILE A 194 -9.88 0.91 11.86
C ILE A 194 -8.73 0.49 10.95
N PRO A 195 -8.50 -0.82 10.73
CA PRO A 195 -7.52 -1.28 9.78
C PRO A 195 -7.95 -0.90 8.36
N LYS A 196 -6.99 -0.43 7.54
CA LYS A 196 -7.25 -0.01 6.17
C LYS A 196 -7.12 -1.16 5.16
N ASN A 197 -7.45 -0.88 3.89
CA ASN A 197 -7.30 -1.75 2.72
C ASN A 197 -8.39 -2.83 2.55
N TRP A 198 -9.50 -2.76 3.27
CA TRP A 198 -10.64 -3.63 3.10
C TRP A 198 -11.64 -3.02 2.10
N VAL A 199 -12.03 -3.79 1.08
CA VAL A 199 -12.91 -3.31 0.00
C VAL A 199 -14.29 -2.95 0.54
N ASN A 200 -14.80 -3.74 1.49
CA ASN A 200 -16.11 -3.55 2.11
C ASN A 200 -16.12 -2.46 3.20
N VAL A 201 -14.97 -1.99 3.65
CA VAL A 201 -14.83 -0.86 4.59
C VAL A 201 -13.83 0.14 4.02
N PRO A 202 -14.24 1.01 3.09
CA PRO A 202 -13.37 1.94 2.39
C PRO A 202 -13.01 3.13 3.30
N VAL A 203 -12.11 2.92 4.26
CA VAL A 203 -11.72 3.93 5.29
C VAL A 203 -11.25 5.25 4.66
N ASN A 204 -10.70 5.20 3.44
CA ASN A 204 -10.30 6.41 2.72
C ASN A 204 -11.47 7.35 2.37
N ALA A 205 -12.71 6.85 2.36
CA ALA A 205 -13.90 7.69 2.20
C ALA A 205 -14.11 8.70 3.37
N LEU A 206 -13.43 8.47 4.49
CA LEU A 206 -13.42 9.39 5.63
C LEU A 206 -12.40 10.52 5.50
N ARG A 207 -11.57 10.56 4.43
CA ARG A 207 -10.55 11.58 4.20
C ARG A 207 -11.04 12.62 3.19
N ASN A 208 -10.81 13.89 3.49
CA ASN A 208 -11.09 15.01 2.57
C ASN A 208 -9.90 15.39 1.65
N GLY A 209 -8.84 14.56 1.61
CA GLY A 209 -7.63 14.84 0.84
C GLY A 209 -6.58 15.67 1.58
N GLU A 210 -6.86 16.16 2.77
CA GLU A 210 -5.89 16.87 3.62
C GLU A 210 -4.98 15.90 4.36
N GLU A 211 -3.75 16.30 4.60
CA GLU A 211 -2.83 15.61 5.50
C GLU A 211 -3.21 15.95 6.95
N GLY A 212 -3.23 14.96 7.84
CA GLY A 212 -3.48 15.18 9.26
C GLY A 212 -4.36 14.11 9.91
N LEU A 213 -4.75 14.39 11.14
CA LEU A 213 -5.64 13.54 11.92
C LEU A 213 -7.07 13.66 11.39
N ILE A 214 -7.75 12.53 11.27
CA ILE A 214 -9.15 12.48 10.87
C ILE A 214 -9.99 12.44 12.14
N ASN A 215 -10.87 13.41 12.30
CA ASN A 215 -11.85 13.41 13.38
C ASN A 215 -13.16 12.81 12.90
N VAL A 216 -13.76 11.99 13.74
CA VAL A 216 -14.96 11.22 13.41
C VAL A 216 -15.98 11.24 14.56
N LYS A 217 -17.25 11.02 14.23
CA LYS A 217 -18.28 10.63 15.16
C LYS A 217 -18.65 9.17 14.94
N ILE A 218 -19.13 8.54 16.01
CA ILE A 218 -19.50 7.12 16.02
C ILE A 218 -20.93 7.01 16.49
N SER A 219 -21.72 6.24 15.77
CA SER A 219 -23.09 5.88 16.17
C SER A 219 -23.32 4.39 15.95
N LYS A 220 -24.26 3.80 16.70
CA LYS A 220 -24.70 2.44 16.45
C LYS A 220 -25.46 2.41 15.12
N ALA A 221 -25.19 1.40 14.29
CA ALA A 221 -26.01 1.17 13.10
C ALA A 221 -27.41 0.72 13.54
N GLY A 222 -28.41 1.22 12.84
CA GLY A 222 -29.81 0.94 13.15
C GLY A 222 -30.22 -0.50 12.78
#